data_8570f6d94701e3dd49b8c1a336a983e9
#
_entry.id   8570f6d94701e3dd49b8c1a336a983e9
#
_cell.length_a   1.000
_cell.length_b   1.000
_cell.length_c   1.000
_cell.angle_alpha   90.00
_cell.angle_beta   90.00
_cell.angle_gamma   90.00
#
_symmetry.space_group_name_H-M   'P 1'
#
loop_
_entity.id
_entity.type
_entity.pdbx_description
1 polymer ?
#
loop_
_entity_poly.entity_id
_entity_poly.type
_entity_poly.pdbx_seq_one_letter_code
_entity_poly.pdbx_strand_id
1 'polypeptide(L)'
;MMEGKDELILINIFIEKSIFKYKKDQLLYETPFHARQLNDKRAIINAIRQISPKERITNFRVGDKLSDKLTIPSDLKSKIEKVSKICTLPELEILIIINERMLSQFEKVKSKQKASDFCCMHVKGFSKSSTWYEAYFEKLTGVEIVALLKKYKKQRMKSHHKYQFCLTKLIKNNLLQ
;
A
#
# COMPACT_ATOMS: atom_id res chain seq x y z
N MET A 1 -2.45 -8.12 -2.63
CA MET A 1 -2.53 -7.75 -4.07
C MET A 1 -2.40 -6.25 -4.18
N MET A 2 -1.48 -5.77 -5.01
CA MET A 2 -1.18 -4.35 -5.21
C MET A 2 -1.69 -3.94 -6.59
N GLU A 3 -2.41 -2.83 -6.67
CA GLU A 3 -3.00 -2.35 -7.93
C GLU A 3 -1.94 -1.72 -8.84
N GLY A 4 -1.00 -0.96 -8.25
CA GLY A 4 0.10 -0.31 -8.94
C GLY A 4 1.47 -0.89 -8.58
N LYS A 5 2.47 -0.57 -9.42
CA LYS A 5 3.87 -0.96 -9.18
C LYS A 5 4.45 -0.26 -7.96
N ASP A 6 4.07 0.99 -7.72
CA ASP A 6 4.62 1.79 -6.62
C ASP A 6 4.09 1.30 -5.26
N GLU A 7 2.82 0.87 -5.19
CA GLU A 7 2.30 0.17 -4.02
C GLU A 7 3.05 -1.15 -3.77
N LEU A 8 3.36 -1.90 -4.83
CA LEU A 8 4.11 -3.15 -4.70
C LEU A 8 5.50 -2.90 -4.12
N ILE A 9 6.21 -1.90 -4.62
CA ILE A 9 7.53 -1.48 -4.14
C ILE A 9 7.45 -1.13 -2.65
N LEU A 10 6.51 -0.27 -2.28
CA LEU A 10 6.37 0.17 -0.90
C LEU A 10 6.08 -1.00 0.06
N ILE A 11 5.25 -1.96 -0.34
CA ILE A 11 4.97 -3.14 0.48
C ILE A 11 6.18 -4.06 0.58
N ASN A 12 6.97 -4.23 -0.48
CA ASN A 12 8.23 -4.98 -0.41
C ASN A 12 9.19 -4.33 0.59
N ILE A 13 9.35 -3.02 0.54
CA ILE A 13 10.18 -2.27 1.51
C ILE A 13 9.66 -2.46 2.95
N PHE A 14 8.35 -2.50 3.18
CA PHE A 14 7.81 -2.79 4.53
C PHE A 14 8.19 -4.20 5.01
N ILE A 15 8.21 -5.17 4.10
CA ILE A 15 8.61 -6.56 4.42
C ILE A 15 10.11 -6.61 4.74
N GLU A 16 10.96 -6.05 3.89
CA GLU A 16 12.42 -6.04 4.03
C GLU A 16 12.87 -5.33 5.31
N LYS A 17 12.25 -4.18 5.62
CA LYS A 17 12.53 -3.42 6.85
C LYS A 17 11.81 -4.01 8.09
N SER A 18 11.19 -5.19 7.96
CA SER A 18 10.52 -5.90 9.07
C SER A 18 9.44 -5.10 9.80
N ILE A 19 8.85 -4.10 9.15
CA ILE A 19 7.74 -3.30 9.69
C ILE A 19 6.36 -3.82 9.27
N PHE A 20 6.29 -4.68 8.24
CA PHE A 20 5.05 -5.27 7.78
C PHE A 20 4.43 -6.17 8.85
N LYS A 21 3.10 -6.16 8.95
CA LYS A 21 2.35 -6.86 10.00
C LYS A 21 2.52 -8.38 9.94
N TYR A 22 2.65 -8.93 8.75
CA TYR A 22 2.77 -10.35 8.52
C TYR A 22 4.22 -10.70 8.17
N LYS A 23 4.66 -11.87 8.59
CA LYS A 23 5.96 -12.41 8.18
C LYS A 23 5.88 -12.88 6.72
N LYS A 24 7.03 -13.02 6.07
CA LYS A 24 7.13 -13.43 4.68
C LYS A 24 6.51 -14.82 4.44
N ASP A 25 6.75 -15.76 5.35
CA ASP A 25 6.19 -17.12 5.34
C ASP A 25 4.66 -17.18 5.49
N GLN A 26 4.03 -16.11 5.97
CA GLN A 26 2.56 -15.98 6.04
C GLN A 26 1.95 -15.42 4.75
N LEU A 27 2.76 -15.06 3.78
CA LEU A 27 2.29 -14.57 2.48
C LEU A 27 2.19 -15.74 1.49
N LEU A 28 1.18 -15.71 0.65
CA LEU A 28 1.04 -16.65 -0.46
C LEU A 28 2.29 -16.57 -1.37
N TYR A 29 3.02 -17.67 -1.55
CA TYR A 29 4.33 -17.71 -2.22
C TYR A 29 5.36 -16.73 -1.63
N GLU A 30 5.26 -16.41 -0.36
CA GLU A 30 6.18 -15.51 0.36
C GLU A 30 6.35 -14.11 -0.28
N THR A 31 5.40 -13.68 -1.13
CA THR A 31 5.52 -12.43 -1.89
C THR A 31 4.19 -11.73 -2.07
N PRO A 32 4.15 -10.38 -2.10
CA PRO A 32 3.00 -9.64 -2.57
C PRO A 32 2.87 -9.75 -4.10
N PHE A 33 1.65 -9.63 -4.62
CA PHE A 33 1.36 -9.74 -6.04
C PHE A 33 0.90 -8.40 -6.63
N HIS A 34 1.47 -8.03 -7.78
CA HIS A 34 0.93 -6.98 -8.63
C HIS A 34 -0.24 -7.53 -9.44
N ALA A 35 -1.46 -7.25 -9.02
CA ALA A 35 -2.70 -7.70 -9.68
C ALA A 35 -3.91 -6.91 -9.17
N ARG A 36 -4.83 -6.55 -10.05
CA ARG A 36 -6.12 -5.91 -9.70
C ARG A 36 -7.20 -6.95 -9.39
N GLN A 37 -7.23 -8.04 -10.16
CA GLN A 37 -8.16 -9.16 -10.00
C GLN A 37 -7.37 -10.47 -9.79
N LEU A 38 -8.01 -11.48 -9.22
CA LEU A 38 -7.37 -12.79 -9.04
C LEU A 38 -6.99 -13.41 -10.36
N ASN A 39 -7.81 -13.20 -11.39
CA ASN A 39 -7.60 -13.76 -12.73
C ASN A 39 -6.43 -13.11 -13.50
N ASP A 40 -5.94 -11.96 -13.05
CA ASP A 40 -4.81 -11.29 -13.72
C ASP A 40 -3.53 -12.13 -13.68
N LYS A 41 -3.43 -13.03 -12.69
CA LYS A 41 -2.29 -13.96 -12.57
C LYS A 41 -2.77 -15.36 -12.21
N ARG A 42 -2.66 -16.27 -13.17
CA ARG A 42 -3.01 -17.69 -13.00
C ARG A 42 -2.30 -18.34 -11.80
N ALA A 43 -1.06 -17.90 -11.51
CA ALA A 43 -0.29 -18.35 -10.36
C ALA A 43 -1.02 -18.11 -9.03
N ILE A 44 -1.70 -16.96 -8.87
CA ILE A 44 -2.45 -16.66 -7.64
C ILE A 44 -3.59 -17.68 -7.45
N ILE A 45 -4.35 -17.94 -8.50
CA ILE A 45 -5.46 -18.88 -8.46
C ILE A 45 -4.97 -20.30 -8.11
N ASN A 46 -3.91 -20.75 -8.78
CA ASN A 46 -3.33 -22.07 -8.54
C ASN A 46 -2.79 -22.18 -7.11
N ALA A 47 -2.13 -21.16 -6.60
CA ALA A 47 -1.66 -21.15 -5.23
C ALA A 47 -2.81 -21.27 -4.22
N ILE A 48 -3.89 -20.51 -4.42
CA ILE A 48 -5.08 -20.58 -3.55
C ILE A 48 -5.71 -21.96 -3.62
N ARG A 49 -5.74 -22.62 -4.79
CA ARG A 49 -6.24 -23.98 -4.94
C ARG A 49 -5.44 -25.00 -4.15
N GLN A 50 -4.13 -24.80 -4.04
CA GLN A 50 -3.18 -25.73 -3.38
C GLN A 50 -3.18 -25.63 -1.86
N ILE A 51 -3.66 -24.54 -1.25
CA ILE A 51 -3.74 -24.45 0.21
C ILE A 51 -4.68 -25.49 0.78
N SER A 52 -4.39 -25.93 2.01
CA SER A 52 -5.20 -26.91 2.73
C SER A 52 -6.70 -26.51 2.77
N PRO A 53 -7.64 -27.44 2.68
CA PRO A 53 -9.06 -27.14 2.83
C PRO A 53 -9.45 -26.50 4.16
N LYS A 54 -8.62 -26.66 5.21
CA LYS A 54 -8.83 -26.06 6.53
C LYS A 54 -8.30 -24.64 6.63
N GLU A 55 -7.40 -24.24 5.74
CA GLU A 55 -6.80 -22.91 5.73
C GLU A 55 -7.67 -21.89 5.01
N ARG A 56 -7.54 -20.64 5.44
CA ARG A 56 -8.28 -19.50 4.87
C ARG A 56 -7.34 -18.36 4.57
N ILE A 57 -7.61 -17.64 3.52
CA ILE A 57 -6.82 -16.47 3.08
C ILE A 57 -7.58 -15.18 3.37
N THR A 58 -6.87 -14.23 3.96
CA THR A 58 -7.28 -12.82 3.92
C THR A 58 -6.59 -12.12 2.76
N ASN A 59 -7.37 -11.60 1.82
CA ASN A 59 -6.85 -10.83 0.69
C ASN A 59 -6.82 -9.33 1.04
N PHE A 60 -5.62 -8.75 1.07
CA PHE A 60 -5.43 -7.30 1.17
C PHE A 60 -5.26 -6.72 -0.23
N ARG A 61 -6.22 -5.91 -0.68
CA ARG A 61 -6.12 -5.11 -1.91
C ARG A 61 -5.61 -3.73 -1.55
N VAL A 62 -4.48 -3.34 -2.12
CA VAL A 62 -3.86 -2.03 -1.91
C VAL A 62 -3.88 -1.28 -3.23
N GLY A 63 -4.41 -0.06 -3.22
CA GLY A 63 -4.50 0.78 -4.42
C GLY A 63 -5.33 2.04 -4.21
N ASP A 64 -5.39 2.88 -5.22
CA ASP A 64 -6.13 4.15 -5.21
C ASP A 64 -7.60 3.99 -5.62
N LYS A 65 -7.90 3.10 -6.57
CA LYS A 65 -9.24 2.86 -7.14
C LYS A 65 -9.82 1.54 -6.66
N LEU A 66 -10.27 1.50 -5.41
CA LEU A 66 -10.84 0.29 -4.84
C LEU A 66 -12.39 0.25 -4.90
N SER A 67 -13.00 0.97 -5.84
CA SER A 67 -14.45 0.96 -6.08
C SER A 67 -14.92 -0.34 -6.73
N ASP A 68 -14.09 -0.97 -7.54
CA ASP A 68 -14.37 -2.24 -8.20
C ASP A 68 -14.45 -3.39 -7.19
N LYS A 69 -15.32 -4.36 -7.47
CA LYS A 69 -15.41 -5.60 -6.68
C LYS A 69 -14.33 -6.58 -7.14
N LEU A 70 -13.75 -7.30 -6.18
CA LEU A 70 -12.89 -8.43 -6.50
C LEU A 70 -13.76 -9.58 -6.98
N THR A 71 -13.51 -10.05 -8.19
CA THR A 71 -14.16 -11.25 -8.73
C THR A 71 -13.48 -12.49 -8.17
N ILE A 72 -14.22 -13.26 -7.38
CA ILE A 72 -13.72 -14.49 -6.77
C ILE A 72 -14.37 -15.67 -7.51
N PRO A 73 -13.57 -16.53 -8.17
CA PRO A 73 -14.04 -17.76 -8.76
C PRO A 73 -14.82 -18.61 -7.74
N SER A 74 -15.88 -19.29 -8.18
CA SER A 74 -16.78 -20.03 -7.29
C SER A 74 -16.07 -21.09 -6.47
N ASP A 75 -15.10 -21.78 -7.06
CA ASP A 75 -14.26 -22.80 -6.43
C ASP A 75 -13.30 -22.25 -5.36
N LEU A 76 -13.05 -20.95 -5.34
CA LEU A 76 -12.16 -20.31 -4.36
C LEU A 76 -12.91 -19.60 -3.22
N LYS A 77 -14.24 -19.46 -3.31
CA LYS A 77 -15.02 -18.72 -2.30
C LYS A 77 -14.84 -19.26 -0.89
N SER A 78 -14.79 -20.58 -0.73
CA SER A 78 -14.61 -21.24 0.57
C SER A 78 -13.22 -21.04 1.16
N LYS A 79 -12.21 -20.70 0.36
CA LYS A 79 -10.82 -20.49 0.77
C LYS A 79 -10.48 -19.03 1.07
N ILE A 80 -11.32 -18.09 0.63
CA ILE A 80 -11.11 -16.65 0.88
C ILE A 80 -12.06 -16.20 1.98
N GLU A 81 -11.51 -16.05 3.18
CA GLU A 81 -12.28 -15.61 4.36
C GLU A 81 -12.66 -14.13 4.26
N LYS A 82 -11.72 -13.29 3.83
CA LYS A 82 -11.89 -11.85 3.87
C LYS A 82 -11.17 -11.14 2.74
N VAL A 83 -11.80 -10.10 2.21
CA VAL A 83 -11.18 -9.12 1.33
C VAL A 83 -11.14 -7.76 2.05
N SER A 84 -9.95 -7.24 2.29
CA SER A 84 -9.74 -5.94 2.93
C SER A 84 -9.15 -4.96 1.93
N LYS A 85 -9.81 -3.83 1.76
CA LYS A 85 -9.38 -2.75 0.87
C LYS A 85 -8.53 -1.74 1.65
N ILE A 86 -7.30 -1.54 1.21
CA ILE A 86 -6.34 -0.56 1.76
C ILE A 86 -6.18 0.53 0.71
N CYS A 87 -6.77 1.69 0.99
CA CYS A 87 -6.76 2.80 0.04
C CYS A 87 -5.50 3.65 0.21
N THR A 88 -4.79 3.93 -0.88
CA THR A 88 -3.60 4.78 -0.95
C THR A 88 -3.90 6.24 -1.26
N LEU A 89 -5.18 6.64 -1.29
CA LEU A 89 -5.58 8.05 -1.40
C LEU A 89 -5.30 8.84 -0.12
N PRO A 90 -4.93 10.12 -0.21
CA PRO A 90 -4.43 10.78 -1.40
C PRO A 90 -3.16 10.07 -1.90
N GLU A 91 -2.71 10.34 -3.11
CA GLU A 91 -1.59 9.67 -3.81
C GLU A 91 -0.38 9.35 -2.89
N LEU A 92 0.42 8.34 -3.23
CA LEU A 92 1.59 7.93 -2.42
C LEU A 92 2.63 9.06 -2.27
N GLU A 93 2.65 10.00 -3.20
CA GLU A 93 3.50 11.20 -3.18
C GLU A 93 3.30 12.05 -1.93
N ILE A 94 2.16 11.94 -1.27
CA ILE A 94 1.96 12.63 0.01
C ILE A 94 2.97 12.16 1.08
N LEU A 95 3.43 10.91 1.01
CA LEU A 95 4.46 10.40 1.91
C LEU A 95 5.79 11.14 1.67
N ILE A 96 6.12 11.40 0.41
CA ILE A 96 7.31 12.16 0.01
C ILE A 96 7.18 13.60 0.50
N ILE A 97 6.05 14.26 0.22
CA ILE A 97 5.77 15.64 0.66
C ILE A 97 5.89 15.79 2.19
N ILE A 98 5.40 14.81 2.95
CA ILE A 98 5.52 14.80 4.41
C ILE A 98 6.99 14.63 4.84
N ASN A 99 7.73 13.71 4.18
CA ASN A 99 9.12 13.46 4.50
C ASN A 99 10.00 14.68 4.21
N GLU A 100 9.78 15.34 3.08
CA GLU A 100 10.47 16.58 2.69
C GLU A 100 10.00 17.83 3.49
N ARG A 101 9.11 17.64 4.49
CA ARG A 101 8.57 18.72 5.34
C ARG A 101 7.80 19.81 4.58
N MET A 102 7.29 19.50 3.39
CA MET A 102 6.60 20.45 2.49
C MET A 102 5.07 20.41 2.62
N LEU A 103 4.53 19.67 3.61
CA LEU A 103 3.09 19.46 3.74
C LEU A 103 2.30 20.77 3.84
N SER A 104 2.80 21.75 4.61
CA SER A 104 2.13 23.06 4.77
C SER A 104 2.09 23.86 3.45
N GLN A 105 3.09 23.71 2.59
CA GLN A 105 3.12 24.34 1.28
C GLN A 105 2.10 23.64 0.34
N PHE A 106 2.11 22.32 0.32
CA PHE A 106 1.18 21.55 -0.49
C PHE A 106 -0.28 21.81 -0.10
N GLU A 107 -0.59 21.89 1.20
CA GLU A 107 -1.95 22.15 1.69
C GLU A 107 -2.57 23.46 1.12
N LYS A 108 -1.74 24.47 0.82
CA LYS A 108 -2.18 25.74 0.21
C LYS A 108 -2.58 25.59 -1.26
N VAL A 109 -2.06 24.60 -1.95
CA VAL A 109 -2.23 24.44 -3.42
C VAL A 109 -2.96 23.14 -3.81
N LYS A 110 -3.23 22.23 -2.87
CA LYS A 110 -3.82 20.90 -3.14
C LYS A 110 -5.16 20.90 -3.88
N SER A 111 -5.90 21.99 -3.83
CA SER A 111 -7.15 22.14 -4.59
C SER A 111 -6.93 22.38 -6.09
N LYS A 112 -5.74 22.83 -6.46
CA LYS A 112 -5.34 23.19 -7.83
C LYS A 112 -4.25 22.32 -8.42
N GLN A 113 -3.53 21.57 -7.56
CA GLN A 113 -2.35 20.82 -7.96
C GLN A 113 -2.34 19.43 -7.31
N LYS A 114 -2.10 18.38 -8.11
CA LYS A 114 -1.93 17.02 -7.62
C LYS A 114 -0.62 16.88 -6.84
N ALA A 115 -0.56 15.90 -5.92
CA ALA A 115 0.64 15.64 -5.13
C ALA A 115 1.85 15.28 -6.01
N SER A 116 1.64 14.49 -7.07
CA SER A 116 2.69 14.14 -8.03
C SER A 116 3.27 15.35 -8.77
N ASP A 117 2.43 16.31 -9.18
CA ASP A 117 2.87 17.51 -9.88
C ASP A 117 3.60 18.47 -8.93
N PHE A 118 3.14 18.53 -7.67
CA PHE A 118 3.84 19.27 -6.63
C PHE A 118 5.25 18.70 -6.37
N CYS A 119 5.38 17.37 -6.29
CA CYS A 119 6.70 16.73 -6.15
C CYS A 119 7.61 17.05 -7.33
N CYS A 120 7.12 17.01 -8.57
CA CYS A 120 7.91 17.38 -9.76
C CYS A 120 8.50 18.81 -9.68
N MET A 121 7.78 19.74 -9.06
CA MET A 121 8.21 21.14 -8.98
C MET A 121 9.13 21.42 -7.78
N HIS A 122 8.94 20.72 -6.67
CA HIS A 122 9.52 21.13 -5.39
C HIS A 122 10.50 20.11 -4.80
N VAL A 123 10.43 18.84 -5.19
CA VAL A 123 11.33 17.80 -4.67
C VAL A 123 12.49 17.60 -5.63
N LYS A 124 13.69 17.90 -5.17
CA LYS A 124 14.90 17.82 -5.99
C LYS A 124 15.11 16.40 -6.53
N GLY A 125 15.21 16.30 -7.86
CA GLY A 125 15.46 15.04 -8.55
C GLY A 125 14.28 14.07 -8.54
N PHE A 126 13.08 14.49 -8.15
CA PHE A 126 11.89 13.65 -8.20
C PHE A 126 11.60 13.16 -9.62
N SER A 127 11.26 11.91 -9.73
CA SER A 127 10.78 11.27 -10.96
C SER A 127 9.60 10.38 -10.65
N LYS A 128 8.60 10.33 -11.55
CA LYS A 128 7.45 9.42 -11.46
C LYS A 128 7.81 7.97 -11.82
N SER A 129 9.09 7.60 -11.83
CA SER A 129 9.53 6.23 -12.12
C SER A 129 9.53 5.36 -10.88
N SER A 130 9.15 4.11 -11.03
CA SER A 130 9.18 3.12 -9.95
C SER A 130 10.58 2.95 -9.35
N THR A 131 11.63 3.05 -10.17
CA THR A 131 13.03 3.00 -9.71
C THR A 131 13.37 4.16 -8.78
N TRP A 132 12.84 5.38 -9.06
CA TRP A 132 13.05 6.52 -8.18
C TRP A 132 12.34 6.32 -6.83
N TYR A 133 11.09 5.80 -6.86
CA TYR A 133 10.33 5.50 -5.64
C TYR A 133 11.06 4.49 -4.77
N GLU A 134 11.54 3.41 -5.36
CA GLU A 134 12.31 2.38 -4.68
C GLU A 134 13.55 2.98 -4.01
N ALA A 135 14.40 3.65 -4.77
CA ALA A 135 15.62 4.29 -4.26
C ALA A 135 15.34 5.35 -3.18
N TYR A 136 14.20 6.04 -3.25
CA TYR A 136 13.80 7.02 -2.24
C TYR A 136 13.45 6.37 -0.92
N PHE A 137 12.55 5.38 -0.94
CA PHE A 137 12.06 4.74 0.29
C PHE A 137 13.07 3.75 0.89
N GLU A 138 13.95 3.17 0.10
CA GLU A 138 15.05 2.32 0.60
C GLU A 138 16.01 3.06 1.52
N LYS A 139 16.25 4.35 1.28
CA LYS A 139 17.11 5.20 2.13
C LYS A 139 16.54 5.41 3.52
N LEU A 140 15.22 5.31 3.67
CA LEU A 140 14.55 5.50 4.95
C LEU A 140 14.67 4.25 5.82
N THR A 141 14.92 4.43 7.10
CA THR A 141 14.84 3.35 8.10
C THR A 141 13.40 2.92 8.35
N GLY A 142 13.18 1.72 8.88
CA GLY A 142 11.84 1.27 9.26
C GLY A 142 11.16 2.21 10.26
N VAL A 143 11.92 2.79 11.19
CA VAL A 143 11.40 3.77 12.17
C VAL A 143 10.91 5.05 11.50
N GLU A 144 11.69 5.58 10.54
CA GLU A 144 11.31 6.76 9.77
C GLU A 144 10.05 6.52 8.94
N ILE A 145 9.95 5.36 8.27
CA ILE A 145 8.75 4.99 7.51
C ILE A 145 7.52 4.89 8.43
N VAL A 146 7.65 4.29 9.61
CA VAL A 146 6.54 4.21 10.58
C VAL A 146 6.12 5.60 11.05
N ALA A 147 7.07 6.48 11.37
CA ALA A 147 6.78 7.86 11.76
C ALA A 147 6.07 8.63 10.63
N LEU A 148 6.50 8.42 9.40
CA LEU A 148 5.90 8.99 8.20
C LEU A 148 4.44 8.51 8.02
N LEU A 149 4.18 7.21 8.16
CA LEU A 149 2.84 6.63 8.06
C LEU A 149 1.91 7.10 9.20
N LYS A 150 2.43 7.34 10.41
CA LYS A 150 1.65 7.96 11.51
C LYS A 150 1.21 9.38 11.14
N LYS A 151 2.10 10.19 10.56
CA LYS A 151 1.76 11.55 10.08
C LYS A 151 0.75 11.49 8.94
N TYR A 152 0.95 10.61 7.97
CA TYR A 152 0.02 10.37 6.87
C TYR A 152 -1.39 9.99 7.35
N LYS A 153 -1.49 9.07 8.33
CA LYS A 153 -2.77 8.69 8.93
C LYS A 153 -3.50 9.90 9.55
N LYS A 154 -2.78 10.77 10.28
CA LYS A 154 -3.35 11.99 10.89
C LYS A 154 -3.93 12.93 9.81
N GLN A 155 -3.27 13.06 8.66
CA GLN A 155 -3.77 13.86 7.56
C GLN A 155 -5.04 13.28 6.93
N ARG A 156 -5.09 11.96 6.72
CA ARG A 156 -6.28 11.29 6.19
C ARG A 156 -7.48 11.42 7.10
N MET A 157 -7.29 11.41 8.41
CA MET A 157 -8.39 11.56 9.37
C MET A 157 -9.07 12.95 9.32
N LYS A 158 -8.38 13.96 8.77
CA LYS A 158 -8.95 15.30 8.52
C LYS A 158 -9.78 15.37 7.25
N SER A 159 -9.68 14.37 6.36
CA SER A 159 -10.45 14.27 5.12
C SER A 159 -11.68 13.39 5.29
N HIS A 160 -12.59 13.43 4.31
CA HIS A 160 -13.79 12.58 4.30
C HIS A 160 -13.52 11.06 4.18
N HIS A 161 -12.25 10.66 3.99
CA HIS A 161 -11.83 9.27 3.85
C HIS A 161 -11.52 8.55 5.18
N LYS A 162 -11.94 9.10 6.33
CA LYS A 162 -11.64 8.56 7.66
C LYS A 162 -12.07 7.11 7.91
N TYR A 163 -13.04 6.61 7.18
CA TYR A 163 -13.55 5.23 7.32
C TYR A 163 -12.86 4.19 6.43
N GLN A 164 -11.98 4.60 5.53
CA GLN A 164 -11.23 3.67 4.69
C GLN A 164 -9.97 3.18 5.41
N PHE A 165 -9.67 1.91 5.27
CA PHE A 165 -8.40 1.39 5.77
C PHE A 165 -7.25 2.09 5.06
N CYS A 166 -6.21 2.44 5.80
CA CYS A 166 -5.01 3.05 5.25
C CYS A 166 -3.78 2.13 5.44
N LEU A 167 -2.66 2.48 4.84
CA LEU A 167 -1.41 1.72 4.88
C LEU A 167 -0.97 1.30 6.29
N THR A 168 -1.31 2.08 7.33
CA THR A 168 -1.00 1.73 8.72
C THR A 168 -1.66 0.42 9.18
N LYS A 169 -2.72 -0.06 8.53
CA LYS A 169 -3.30 -1.39 8.81
C LYS A 169 -2.39 -2.55 8.47
N LEU A 170 -1.41 -2.31 7.62
CA LEU A 170 -0.42 -3.29 7.18
C LEU A 170 0.85 -3.28 8.04
N ILE A 171 0.96 -2.37 9.01
CA ILE A 171 2.12 -2.22 9.89
C ILE A 171 1.87 -2.95 11.21
N LYS A 172 2.93 -3.47 11.82
CA LYS A 172 2.90 -4.12 13.14
C LYS A 172 2.29 -3.18 14.19
N ASN A 173 1.37 -3.69 14.99
CA ASN A 173 0.63 -2.88 15.96
C ASN A 173 1.53 -2.24 17.03
N ASN A 174 2.56 -2.95 17.49
CA ASN A 174 3.52 -2.44 18.47
C ASN A 174 4.37 -1.26 17.97
N LEU A 175 4.49 -1.09 16.65
CA LEU A 175 5.18 0.06 16.06
C LEU A 175 4.27 1.29 15.89
N LEU A 176 2.96 1.14 16.09
CA LEU A 176 1.97 2.20 15.92
C LEU A 176 1.53 2.85 17.23
N GLN A 177 1.98 2.31 18.35
CA GLN A 177 1.78 2.88 19.69
C GLN A 177 2.56 4.16 19.93
#